data_992e3ead939036ccbce6f72eda52e226
#
_entry.id   992e3ead939036ccbce6f72eda52e226
#
_cell.length_a   1.000
_cell.length_b   1.000
_cell.length_c   1.000
_cell.angle_alpha   90.00
_cell.angle_beta   90.00
_cell.angle_gamma   90.00
#
_symmetry.space_group_name_H-M   'P 1'
#
loop_
_entity.id
_entity.type
_entity.pdbx_description
1 polymer ?
#
loop_
_entity_poly.entity_id
_entity_poly.type
_entity_poly.pdbx_seq_one_letter_code
_entity_poly.pdbx_strand_id
1 'polypeptide(L)'
;PEEDRGAVCISTQVGCAVGCKFCHTGSQKLTRNLTAGEIVSEFMVARDTYGEWPSPTNETRYLSNIVVMGMGEPLHNMENTIKALQILTDGDGIAISRRRVTMSTSGIAPKILPALQQTGVRLAVSLHAPNNEIRSQIMPINNRYPIEEVMEACRAYQNGDGSRYITFEYLLLNEINDSLDCARELIALMKKYQLRASFNLIPFNPWPGCAFAPSSNNRVHAFARELEKAGFAAPVRVARGQDILAACGQLKSKKDTEDKKTAK
;
A
#
# COMPACT_ATOMS: atom_id res chain seq x y z
N PRO A 1 -13.32 -4.18 11.31
CA PRO A 1 -14.39 -4.23 10.32
C PRO A 1 -15.45 -3.22 10.70
N GLU A 2 -15.94 -2.46 9.73
CA GLU A 2 -17.19 -1.72 9.87
C GLU A 2 -18.31 -2.73 9.68
N GLU A 3 -19.42 -2.54 10.33
CA GLU A 3 -20.47 -3.57 10.53
C GLU A 3 -20.89 -4.36 9.30
N ASP A 4 -20.66 -3.85 8.07
CA ASP A 4 -21.12 -4.50 6.84
C ASP A 4 -20.01 -4.75 5.77
N ARG A 5 -18.75 -4.34 5.96
CA ARG A 5 -17.70 -4.46 4.92
C ARG A 5 -16.30 -4.63 5.50
N GLY A 6 -15.63 -5.69 5.07
CA GLY A 6 -14.23 -5.96 5.40
C GLY A 6 -13.29 -5.82 4.20
N ALA A 7 -12.04 -5.45 4.49
CA ALA A 7 -10.94 -5.50 3.55
C ALA A 7 -9.87 -6.47 4.06
N VAL A 8 -9.37 -7.32 3.18
CA VAL A 8 -8.24 -8.21 3.48
C VAL A 8 -6.98 -7.57 2.93
N CYS A 9 -5.97 -7.46 3.80
CA CYS A 9 -4.63 -7.03 3.42
C CYS A 9 -3.78 -8.28 3.17
N ILE A 10 -3.31 -8.46 1.93
CA ILE A 10 -2.51 -9.62 1.53
C ILE A 10 -1.06 -9.24 1.25
N SER A 11 -0.17 -10.19 1.53
CA SER A 11 1.28 -10.07 1.35
C SER A 11 1.71 -10.66 0.01
N THR A 12 2.91 -10.31 -0.45
CA THR A 12 3.50 -10.88 -1.67
C THR A 12 4.87 -11.50 -1.45
N GLN A 13 5.47 -11.24 -0.29
CA GLN A 13 6.81 -11.72 0.05
C GLN A 13 6.89 -12.02 1.56
N VAL A 14 7.87 -12.81 1.95
CA VAL A 14 8.32 -12.92 3.34
C VAL A 14 9.51 -11.97 3.50
N GLY A 15 9.33 -10.90 4.28
CA GLY A 15 10.25 -9.77 4.32
C GLY A 15 10.08 -8.84 3.12
N CYS A 16 10.99 -7.87 2.93
CA CYS A 16 10.94 -6.92 1.83
C CYS A 16 12.35 -6.41 1.48
N ALA A 17 12.64 -6.28 0.18
CA ALA A 17 13.92 -5.77 -0.30
C ALA A 17 13.94 -4.25 -0.52
N VAL A 18 12.80 -3.55 -0.40
CA VAL A 18 12.71 -2.10 -0.68
C VAL A 18 13.43 -1.26 0.39
N GLY A 19 13.40 -1.71 1.64
CA GLY A 19 14.14 -1.09 2.72
C GLY A 19 13.59 0.27 3.19
N CYS A 20 12.27 0.50 3.09
CA CYS A 20 11.63 1.69 3.63
C CYS A 20 11.92 1.80 5.13
N LYS A 21 12.53 2.90 5.56
CA LYS A 21 13.06 3.04 6.92
C LYS A 21 11.98 3.15 8.01
N PHE A 22 10.78 3.56 7.64
CA PHE A 22 9.62 3.65 8.52
C PHE A 22 8.86 2.32 8.66
N CYS A 23 9.16 1.32 7.83
CA CYS A 23 8.43 0.06 7.76
C CYS A 23 9.17 -1.05 8.49
N HIS A 24 8.49 -1.74 9.42
CA HIS A 24 9.08 -2.85 10.16
C HIS A 24 9.44 -4.03 9.23
N THR A 25 8.57 -4.34 8.24
CA THR A 25 8.91 -5.31 7.18
C THR A 25 10.11 -4.86 6.36
N GLY A 26 10.25 -3.55 6.09
CA GLY A 26 11.40 -2.98 5.38
C GLY A 26 12.72 -3.08 6.14
N SER A 27 12.68 -3.20 7.47
CA SER A 27 13.86 -3.46 8.31
C SER A 27 14.33 -4.91 8.26
N GLN A 28 13.51 -5.82 7.71
CA GLN A 28 13.82 -7.23 7.52
C GLN A 28 14.40 -7.45 6.11
N LYS A 29 15.34 -8.37 6.00
CA LYS A 29 15.80 -8.81 4.68
C LYS A 29 14.70 -9.61 3.99
N LEU A 30 14.64 -9.53 2.67
CA LEU A 30 13.81 -10.42 1.87
C LEU A 30 14.25 -11.87 2.08
N THR A 31 13.32 -12.70 2.53
CA THR A 31 13.56 -14.15 2.66
C THR A 31 13.22 -14.86 1.35
N ARG A 32 11.98 -14.63 0.85
CA ARG A 32 11.52 -15.22 -0.43
C ARG A 32 10.26 -14.51 -0.94
N ASN A 33 9.97 -14.74 -2.20
CA ASN A 33 8.68 -14.45 -2.79
C ASN A 33 7.63 -15.47 -2.34
N LEU A 34 6.38 -15.05 -2.19
CA LEU A 34 5.24 -15.95 -2.07
C LEU A 34 4.85 -16.45 -3.47
N THR A 35 4.44 -17.70 -3.56
CA THR A 35 3.80 -18.25 -4.75
C THR A 35 2.41 -17.67 -4.94
N ALA A 36 1.86 -17.75 -6.15
CA ALA A 36 0.49 -17.31 -6.42
C ALA A 36 -0.54 -18.01 -5.52
N GLY A 37 -0.34 -19.32 -5.27
CA GLY A 37 -1.19 -20.11 -4.37
C GLY A 37 -1.15 -19.61 -2.93
N GLU A 38 0.02 -19.28 -2.39
CA GLU A 38 0.16 -18.71 -1.04
C GLU A 38 -0.53 -17.36 -0.93
N ILE A 39 -0.39 -16.48 -1.94
CA ILE A 39 -1.07 -15.17 -1.95
C ILE A 39 -2.59 -15.34 -1.97
N VAL A 40 -3.12 -16.25 -2.78
CA VAL A 40 -4.56 -16.56 -2.83
C VAL A 40 -5.03 -17.15 -1.51
N SER A 41 -4.22 -18.03 -0.89
CA SER A 41 -4.56 -18.69 0.38
C SER A 41 -4.74 -17.70 1.53
N GLU A 42 -4.03 -16.57 1.56
CA GLU A 42 -4.26 -15.53 2.59
C GLU A 42 -5.73 -15.03 2.55
N PHE A 43 -6.29 -14.84 1.36
CA PHE A 43 -7.69 -14.44 1.22
C PHE A 43 -8.65 -15.59 1.54
N MET A 44 -8.31 -16.82 1.16
CA MET A 44 -9.14 -18.00 1.45
C MET A 44 -9.25 -18.24 2.96
N VAL A 45 -8.12 -18.19 3.69
CA VAL A 45 -8.10 -18.31 5.16
C VAL A 45 -8.97 -17.24 5.82
N ALA A 46 -8.92 -16.00 5.33
CA ALA A 46 -9.79 -14.95 5.84
C ALA A 46 -11.28 -15.30 5.60
N ARG A 47 -11.63 -15.80 4.42
CA ARG A 47 -13.01 -16.23 4.12
C ARG A 47 -13.47 -17.40 4.99
N ASP A 48 -12.58 -18.38 5.22
CA ASP A 48 -12.88 -19.50 6.13
C ASP A 48 -13.21 -18.99 7.53
N THR A 49 -12.44 -18.03 8.03
CA THR A 49 -12.64 -17.43 9.35
C THR A 49 -14.02 -16.76 9.49
N TYR A 50 -14.54 -16.18 8.42
CA TYR A 50 -15.85 -15.51 8.39
C TYR A 50 -16.98 -16.38 7.81
N GLY A 51 -16.70 -17.64 7.45
CA GLY A 51 -17.70 -18.58 6.92
C GLY A 51 -18.30 -18.15 5.58
N GLU A 52 -17.56 -17.40 4.75
CA GLU A 52 -18.06 -16.85 3.48
C GLU A 52 -17.96 -17.85 2.30
N TRP A 53 -18.53 -19.03 2.46
CA TRP A 53 -18.65 -20.05 1.43
C TRP A 53 -20.08 -20.51 1.23
N PRO A 54 -20.51 -20.95 0.02
CA PRO A 54 -19.72 -21.02 -1.23
C PRO A 54 -19.45 -19.66 -1.86
N SER A 55 -18.61 -19.65 -2.92
CA SER A 55 -18.32 -18.47 -3.74
C SER A 55 -18.96 -18.65 -5.14
N PRO A 56 -19.56 -17.59 -5.72
CA PRO A 56 -19.88 -16.32 -5.06
C PRO A 56 -20.97 -16.51 -3.98
N THR A 57 -20.93 -15.70 -2.92
CA THR A 57 -21.99 -15.69 -1.91
C THR A 57 -23.29 -15.12 -2.50
N ASN A 58 -24.43 -15.68 -2.15
CA ASN A 58 -25.72 -15.27 -2.68
C ASN A 58 -26.22 -13.92 -2.16
N GLU A 59 -25.59 -13.39 -1.08
CA GLU A 59 -26.02 -12.18 -0.40
C GLU A 59 -24.86 -11.20 -0.13
N THR A 60 -24.86 -10.51 0.99
CA THR A 60 -23.85 -9.53 1.34
C THR A 60 -22.50 -10.18 1.64
N ARG A 61 -21.50 -9.83 0.86
CA ARG A 61 -20.12 -10.27 1.05
C ARG A 61 -19.44 -9.34 2.06
N TYR A 62 -19.10 -9.86 3.25
CA TYR A 62 -18.38 -9.12 4.27
C TYR A 62 -16.95 -8.78 3.79
N LEU A 63 -16.16 -9.78 3.38
CA LEU A 63 -14.82 -9.57 2.81
C LEU A 63 -14.95 -9.13 1.34
N SER A 64 -15.23 -7.85 1.15
CA SER A 64 -15.56 -7.30 -0.15
C SER A 64 -14.40 -6.64 -0.88
N ASN A 65 -13.30 -6.31 -0.17
CA ASN A 65 -12.15 -5.60 -0.74
C ASN A 65 -10.84 -6.34 -0.44
N ILE A 66 -9.91 -6.25 -1.39
CA ILE A 66 -8.54 -6.76 -1.23
C ILE A 66 -7.57 -5.60 -1.44
N VAL A 67 -6.61 -5.46 -0.54
CA VAL A 67 -5.49 -4.53 -0.70
C VAL A 67 -4.17 -5.32 -0.64
N VAL A 68 -3.35 -5.20 -1.67
CA VAL A 68 -2.02 -5.80 -1.72
C VAL A 68 -1.05 -4.82 -1.07
N MET A 69 -1.12 -4.75 0.27
CA MET A 69 -0.40 -3.78 1.12
C MET A 69 0.23 -4.45 2.35
N GLY A 70 0.29 -5.79 2.36
CA GLY A 70 0.95 -6.58 3.40
C GLY A 70 2.47 -6.55 3.27
N MET A 71 3.13 -7.64 3.61
CA MET A 71 4.59 -7.73 3.50
C MET A 71 5.04 -7.85 2.04
N GLY A 72 6.09 -7.11 1.68
CA GLY A 72 6.75 -7.18 0.38
C GLY A 72 6.37 -6.07 -0.59
N GLU A 73 7.03 -6.10 -1.74
CA GLU A 73 6.75 -5.24 -2.89
C GLU A 73 6.16 -6.09 -4.02
N PRO A 74 4.90 -5.88 -4.40
CA PRO A 74 4.23 -6.70 -5.41
C PRO A 74 4.97 -6.75 -6.74
N LEU A 75 5.57 -5.66 -7.17
CA LEU A 75 6.27 -5.60 -8.46
C LEU A 75 7.66 -6.25 -8.43
N HIS A 76 8.22 -6.57 -7.24
CA HIS A 76 9.37 -7.48 -7.12
C HIS A 76 8.95 -8.95 -7.30
N ASN A 77 7.70 -9.29 -6.98
CA ASN A 77 7.11 -10.63 -7.20
C ASN A 77 5.99 -10.57 -8.26
N MET A 78 6.24 -9.88 -9.36
CA MET A 78 5.22 -9.45 -10.32
C MET A 78 4.43 -10.64 -10.91
N GLU A 79 5.10 -11.69 -11.34
CA GLU A 79 4.45 -12.84 -12.00
C GLU A 79 3.47 -13.56 -11.07
N ASN A 80 3.89 -13.89 -9.85
CA ASN A 80 3.02 -14.53 -8.87
C ASN A 80 1.89 -13.61 -8.42
N THR A 81 2.18 -12.32 -8.26
CA THR A 81 1.17 -11.32 -7.90
C THR A 81 0.10 -11.20 -8.97
N ILE A 82 0.48 -11.07 -10.25
CA ILE A 82 -0.47 -11.01 -11.37
C ILE A 82 -1.33 -12.27 -11.40
N LYS A 83 -0.71 -13.45 -11.34
CA LYS A 83 -1.42 -14.73 -11.36
C LYS A 83 -2.40 -14.86 -10.18
N ALA A 84 -2.00 -14.48 -8.99
CA ALA A 84 -2.88 -14.48 -7.81
C ALA A 84 -4.08 -13.53 -7.99
N LEU A 85 -3.85 -12.31 -8.48
CA LEU A 85 -4.90 -11.33 -8.71
C LEU A 85 -5.86 -11.77 -9.81
N GLN A 86 -5.38 -12.45 -10.86
CA GLN A 86 -6.23 -13.04 -11.89
C GLN A 86 -7.13 -14.13 -11.29
N ILE A 87 -6.60 -15.04 -10.47
CA ILE A 87 -7.38 -16.08 -9.78
C ILE A 87 -8.44 -15.47 -8.85
N LEU A 88 -8.05 -14.47 -8.04
CA LEU A 88 -8.96 -13.80 -7.10
C LEU A 88 -10.09 -13.03 -7.79
N THR A 89 -9.88 -12.58 -9.03
CA THR A 89 -10.85 -11.80 -9.80
C THR A 89 -11.55 -12.60 -10.90
N ASP A 90 -11.23 -13.89 -11.04
CA ASP A 90 -11.89 -14.78 -12.01
C ASP A 90 -13.38 -14.94 -11.68
N GLY A 91 -14.22 -14.76 -12.69
CA GLY A 91 -15.68 -14.82 -12.55
C GLY A 91 -16.21 -16.21 -12.18
N ASP A 92 -15.51 -17.26 -12.60
CA ASP A 92 -15.87 -18.66 -12.33
C ASP A 92 -15.29 -19.18 -11.01
N GLY A 93 -14.48 -18.35 -10.34
CA GLY A 93 -13.81 -18.68 -9.07
C GLY A 93 -14.28 -17.82 -7.89
N ILE A 94 -13.35 -17.12 -7.25
CA ILE A 94 -13.62 -16.26 -6.08
C ILE A 94 -14.44 -15.02 -6.46
N ALA A 95 -14.35 -14.56 -7.68
CA ALA A 95 -15.16 -13.51 -8.28
C ALA A 95 -15.15 -12.16 -7.54
N ILE A 96 -14.01 -11.74 -7.00
CA ILE A 96 -13.86 -10.39 -6.48
C ILE A 96 -13.76 -9.40 -7.63
N SER A 97 -14.62 -8.39 -7.65
CA SER A 97 -14.55 -7.35 -8.67
C SER A 97 -13.17 -6.66 -8.69
N ARG A 98 -12.56 -6.52 -9.86
CA ARG A 98 -11.27 -5.81 -10.05
C ARG A 98 -11.29 -4.39 -9.47
N ARG A 99 -12.46 -3.74 -9.44
CA ARG A 99 -12.65 -2.41 -8.82
C ARG A 99 -12.55 -2.42 -7.29
N ARG A 100 -12.59 -3.60 -6.68
CA ARG A 100 -12.47 -3.80 -5.22
C ARG A 100 -11.10 -4.34 -4.82
N VAL A 101 -10.19 -4.48 -5.77
CA VAL A 101 -8.81 -4.89 -5.55
C VAL A 101 -7.89 -3.71 -5.83
N THR A 102 -7.01 -3.40 -4.87
CA THR A 102 -6.01 -2.34 -5.01
C THR A 102 -4.62 -2.94 -4.84
N MET A 103 -3.78 -2.79 -5.86
CA MET A 103 -2.36 -3.12 -5.80
C MET A 103 -1.58 -1.87 -5.42
N SER A 104 -0.85 -1.93 -4.32
CA SER A 104 0.05 -0.86 -3.88
C SER A 104 1.49 -1.19 -4.26
N THR A 105 2.24 -0.18 -4.68
CA THR A 105 3.67 -0.32 -4.99
C THR A 105 4.47 0.84 -4.41
N SER A 106 5.70 0.56 -4.04
CA SER A 106 6.69 1.57 -3.65
C SER A 106 7.18 2.43 -4.83
N GLY A 107 6.72 2.14 -6.06
CA GLY A 107 7.04 2.92 -7.25
C GLY A 107 8.14 2.33 -8.13
N ILE A 108 8.08 1.03 -8.43
CA ILE A 108 8.93 0.41 -9.46
C ILE A 108 8.36 0.80 -10.84
N ALA A 109 8.65 2.04 -11.25
CA ALA A 109 8.03 2.74 -12.37
C ALA A 109 7.84 1.90 -13.65
N PRO A 110 8.85 1.18 -14.19
CA PRO A 110 8.71 0.46 -15.46
C PRO A 110 7.74 -0.75 -15.37
N LYS A 111 7.41 -1.21 -14.16
CA LYS A 111 6.53 -2.36 -13.96
C LYS A 111 5.07 -1.99 -13.65
N ILE A 112 4.78 -0.72 -13.33
CA ILE A 112 3.44 -0.27 -12.94
C ILE A 112 2.43 -0.55 -14.06
N LEU A 113 2.64 0.04 -15.22
CA LEU A 113 1.69 -0.08 -16.34
C LEU A 113 1.51 -1.53 -16.81
N PRO A 114 2.58 -2.33 -17.06
CA PRO A 114 2.44 -3.73 -17.48
C PRO A 114 1.64 -4.60 -16.49
N ALA A 115 1.85 -4.42 -15.17
CA ALA A 115 1.14 -5.18 -14.17
C ALA A 115 -0.36 -4.83 -14.13
N LEU A 116 -0.69 -3.55 -14.25
CA LEU A 116 -2.07 -3.08 -14.20
C LEU A 116 -2.85 -3.38 -15.47
N GLN A 117 -2.20 -3.41 -16.64
CA GLN A 117 -2.81 -3.85 -17.89
C GLN A 117 -3.24 -5.33 -17.81
N GLN A 118 -2.43 -6.18 -17.18
CA GLN A 118 -2.72 -7.61 -17.06
C GLN A 118 -3.78 -7.93 -16.00
N THR A 119 -3.90 -7.11 -14.97
CA THR A 119 -4.80 -7.40 -13.84
C THR A 119 -6.08 -6.57 -13.87
N GLY A 120 -6.03 -5.35 -14.39
CA GLY A 120 -7.16 -4.42 -14.42
C GLY A 120 -7.59 -3.91 -13.02
N VAL A 121 -6.78 -4.12 -11.97
CA VAL A 121 -7.06 -3.67 -10.61
C VAL A 121 -6.71 -2.20 -10.41
N ARG A 122 -7.06 -1.62 -9.25
CA ARG A 122 -6.73 -0.24 -8.90
C ARG A 122 -5.27 -0.09 -8.49
N LEU A 123 -4.72 1.09 -8.76
CA LEU A 123 -3.37 1.47 -8.35
C LEU A 123 -3.39 2.28 -7.06
N ALA A 124 -2.55 1.89 -6.10
CA ALA A 124 -2.05 2.75 -5.06
C ALA A 124 -0.53 2.90 -5.17
N VAL A 125 -0.01 4.08 -4.85
CA VAL A 125 1.43 4.35 -4.86
C VAL A 125 1.86 4.82 -3.48
N SER A 126 2.79 4.12 -2.86
CA SER A 126 3.46 4.53 -1.64
C SER A 126 4.44 5.66 -1.96
N LEU A 127 3.94 6.90 -1.93
CA LEU A 127 4.71 8.10 -2.28
C LEU A 127 5.48 8.64 -1.08
N HIS A 128 4.78 8.92 0.01
CA HIS A 128 5.27 9.33 1.34
C HIS A 128 6.14 10.58 1.41
N ALA A 129 6.41 11.23 0.29
CA ALA A 129 7.17 12.47 0.22
C ALA A 129 6.75 13.31 -0.99
N PRO A 130 6.88 14.66 -0.93
CA PRO A 130 6.54 15.51 -2.05
C PRO A 130 7.70 15.72 -3.05
N ASN A 131 8.93 15.39 -2.64
CA ASN A 131 10.16 15.60 -3.41
C ASN A 131 11.16 14.45 -3.21
N ASN A 132 12.19 14.41 -4.07
CA ASN A 132 13.20 13.35 -4.07
C ASN A 132 14.11 13.37 -2.84
N GLU A 133 14.38 14.52 -2.28
CA GLU A 133 15.24 14.67 -1.10
C GLU A 133 14.64 13.91 0.08
N ILE A 134 13.41 14.25 0.47
CA ILE A 134 12.70 13.58 1.57
C ILE A 134 12.45 12.11 1.22
N ARG A 135 12.03 11.83 -0.02
CA ARG A 135 11.71 10.45 -0.42
C ARG A 135 12.91 9.53 -0.37
N SER A 136 14.07 9.97 -0.84
CA SER A 136 15.32 9.17 -0.76
C SER A 136 15.77 8.94 0.68
N GLN A 137 15.50 9.90 1.56
CA GLN A 137 15.81 9.78 2.98
C GLN A 137 15.02 8.64 3.66
N ILE A 138 13.73 8.50 3.34
CA ILE A 138 12.82 7.53 4.00
C ILE A 138 12.56 6.27 3.17
N MET A 139 12.70 6.33 1.85
CA MET A 139 12.48 5.25 0.88
C MET A 139 13.67 5.13 -0.08
N PRO A 140 14.66 4.27 0.18
CA PRO A 140 15.86 4.14 -0.65
C PRO A 140 15.60 3.76 -2.11
N ILE A 141 14.44 3.16 -2.41
CA ILE A 141 14.01 2.83 -3.77
C ILE A 141 13.93 4.06 -4.69
N ASN A 142 13.76 5.26 -4.12
CA ASN A 142 13.73 6.52 -4.85
C ASN A 142 15.04 6.81 -5.58
N ASN A 143 16.17 6.31 -5.08
CA ASN A 143 17.47 6.48 -5.74
C ASN A 143 17.53 5.73 -7.08
N ARG A 144 16.69 4.71 -7.26
CA ARG A 144 16.59 3.96 -8.52
C ARG A 144 15.43 4.41 -9.39
N TYR A 145 14.31 4.77 -8.77
CA TYR A 145 13.10 5.23 -9.43
C TYR A 145 12.66 6.55 -8.78
N PRO A 146 13.21 7.70 -9.24
CA PRO A 146 12.86 9.00 -8.70
C PRO A 146 11.39 9.33 -8.93
N ILE A 147 10.89 10.32 -8.19
CA ILE A 147 9.47 10.72 -8.23
C ILE A 147 9.00 10.99 -9.65
N GLU A 148 9.82 11.60 -10.48
CA GLU A 148 9.48 11.94 -11.86
C GLU A 148 9.12 10.70 -12.69
N GLU A 149 9.90 9.63 -12.57
CA GLU A 149 9.62 8.38 -13.29
C GLU A 149 8.34 7.72 -12.77
N VAL A 150 8.10 7.78 -11.46
CA VAL A 150 6.88 7.25 -10.84
C VAL A 150 5.66 8.04 -11.32
N MET A 151 5.75 9.37 -11.38
CA MET A 151 4.66 10.23 -11.86
C MET A 151 4.36 10.01 -13.35
N GLU A 152 5.39 9.83 -14.19
CA GLU A 152 5.17 9.50 -15.60
C GLU A 152 4.52 8.12 -15.79
N ALA A 153 4.90 7.12 -15.00
CA ALA A 153 4.22 5.83 -15.01
C ALA A 153 2.76 5.93 -14.55
N CYS A 154 2.47 6.76 -13.55
CA CYS A 154 1.12 7.08 -13.11
C CYS A 154 0.30 7.77 -14.21
N ARG A 155 0.90 8.72 -14.92
CA ARG A 155 0.26 9.42 -16.03
C ARG A 155 -0.04 8.47 -17.19
N ALA A 156 0.91 7.60 -17.56
CA ALA A 156 0.71 6.58 -18.57
C ALA A 156 -0.43 5.62 -18.21
N TYR A 157 -0.57 5.24 -16.94
CA TYR A 157 -1.68 4.43 -16.43
C TYR A 157 -3.03 5.14 -16.59
N GLN A 158 -3.12 6.44 -16.30
CA GLN A 158 -4.36 7.21 -16.43
C GLN A 158 -4.73 7.51 -17.89
N ASN A 159 -3.76 7.72 -18.76
CA ASN A 159 -4.00 7.99 -20.18
C ASN A 159 -4.62 6.80 -20.91
N GLY A 160 -4.40 5.57 -20.42
CA GLY A 160 -5.01 4.35 -20.97
C GLY A 160 -6.51 4.21 -20.68
N ASP A 161 -7.02 4.87 -19.62
CA ASP A 161 -8.43 4.93 -19.26
C ASP A 161 -8.69 6.19 -18.44
N GLY A 162 -9.25 7.18 -19.10
CA GLY A 162 -9.50 8.50 -18.52
C GLY A 162 -10.38 8.54 -17.26
N SER A 163 -10.99 7.43 -16.83
CA SER A 163 -11.79 7.35 -15.59
C SER A 163 -10.99 6.93 -14.35
N ARG A 164 -9.72 6.52 -14.50
CA ARG A 164 -8.92 5.96 -13.42
C ARG A 164 -8.43 7.02 -12.45
N TYR A 165 -8.60 6.74 -11.15
CA TYR A 165 -7.99 7.48 -10.04
C TYR A 165 -6.81 6.69 -9.48
N ILE A 166 -5.77 7.41 -9.04
CA ILE A 166 -4.64 6.83 -8.32
C ILE A 166 -4.76 7.24 -6.86
N THR A 167 -4.59 6.28 -5.97
CA THR A 167 -4.48 6.57 -4.54
C THR A 167 -2.99 6.71 -4.19
N PHE A 168 -2.59 7.86 -3.68
CA PHE A 168 -1.27 8.04 -3.10
C PHE A 168 -1.32 7.80 -1.59
N GLU A 169 -0.59 6.80 -1.13
CA GLU A 169 -0.39 6.55 0.28
C GLU A 169 0.66 7.53 0.79
N TYR A 170 0.33 8.29 1.83
CA TYR A 170 1.21 9.29 2.42
C TYR A 170 1.27 9.14 3.92
N LEU A 171 2.34 8.51 4.40
CA LEU A 171 2.64 8.34 5.81
C LEU A 171 3.19 9.65 6.37
N LEU A 172 2.60 10.14 7.46
CA LEU A 172 3.01 11.39 8.11
C LEU A 172 4.01 11.10 9.23
N LEU A 173 5.23 11.59 9.05
CA LEU A 173 6.36 11.49 9.98
C LEU A 173 6.65 12.87 10.55
N ASN A 174 6.66 12.97 11.88
CA ASN A 174 6.87 14.24 12.58
C ASN A 174 8.17 14.93 12.15
N GLU A 175 8.06 16.20 11.76
CA GLU A 175 9.18 17.07 11.36
C GLU A 175 9.99 16.61 10.13
N ILE A 176 9.47 15.65 9.37
CA ILE A 176 10.13 15.16 8.17
C ILE A 176 9.33 15.51 6.92
N ASN A 177 8.05 15.09 6.86
CA ASN A 177 7.22 15.25 5.67
C ASN A 177 5.80 15.77 5.98
N ASP A 178 5.56 16.25 7.20
CA ASP A 178 4.25 16.63 7.73
C ASP A 178 3.98 18.14 7.77
N SER A 179 4.88 18.95 7.18
CA SER A 179 4.71 20.40 7.10
C SER A 179 3.67 20.81 6.05
N LEU A 180 3.10 22.02 6.19
CA LEU A 180 2.21 22.56 5.17
C LEU A 180 2.94 22.84 3.84
N ASP A 181 4.24 23.09 3.88
CA ASP A 181 5.03 23.25 2.67
C ASP A 181 5.14 21.93 1.91
N CYS A 182 5.32 20.81 2.62
CA CYS A 182 5.23 19.48 2.01
C CYS A 182 3.86 19.23 1.36
N ALA A 183 2.76 19.67 1.97
CA ALA A 183 1.43 19.56 1.37
C ALA A 183 1.31 20.39 0.10
N ARG A 184 1.83 21.62 0.08
CA ARG A 184 1.84 22.51 -1.09
C ARG A 184 2.70 21.97 -2.24
N GLU A 185 3.89 21.45 -1.93
CA GLU A 185 4.74 20.79 -2.91
C GLU A 185 4.04 19.56 -3.51
N LEU A 186 3.35 18.76 -2.69
CA LEU A 186 2.58 17.60 -3.15
C LEU A 186 1.44 18.00 -4.09
N ILE A 187 0.73 19.11 -3.77
CA ILE A 187 -0.29 19.69 -4.65
C ILE A 187 0.33 20.13 -5.98
N ALA A 188 1.47 20.83 -5.93
CA ALA A 188 2.19 21.27 -7.12
C ALA A 188 2.63 20.10 -7.99
N LEU A 189 3.12 19.01 -7.37
CA LEU A 189 3.50 17.78 -8.05
C LEU A 189 2.31 17.16 -8.81
N MET A 190 1.15 17.02 -8.17
CA MET A 190 -0.05 16.48 -8.82
C MET A 190 -0.53 17.34 -9.99
N LYS A 191 -0.50 18.66 -9.83
CA LYS A 191 -0.87 19.62 -10.88
C LYS A 191 0.11 19.58 -12.05
N LYS A 192 1.43 19.51 -11.79
CA LYS A 192 2.47 19.41 -12.82
C LYS A 192 2.24 18.23 -13.75
N TYR A 193 1.88 17.06 -13.19
CA TYR A 193 1.65 15.84 -13.98
C TYR A 193 0.17 15.64 -14.37
N GLN A 194 -0.71 16.58 -14.01
CA GLN A 194 -2.14 16.55 -14.31
C GLN A 194 -2.81 15.24 -13.85
N LEU A 195 -2.42 14.73 -12.68
CA LEU A 195 -2.92 13.48 -12.14
C LEU A 195 -4.23 13.65 -11.40
N ARG A 196 -5.19 12.77 -11.69
CA ARG A 196 -6.39 12.60 -10.87
C ARG A 196 -6.05 11.66 -9.72
N ALA A 197 -5.95 12.24 -8.54
CA ALA A 197 -5.42 11.60 -7.37
C ALA A 197 -6.33 11.75 -6.15
N SER A 198 -6.25 10.78 -5.27
CA SER A 198 -6.67 10.87 -3.88
C SER A 198 -5.49 10.52 -2.98
N PHE A 199 -5.48 11.03 -1.76
CA PHE A 199 -4.44 10.73 -0.79
C PHE A 199 -5.02 9.95 0.38
N ASN A 200 -4.41 8.83 0.73
CA ASN A 200 -4.62 8.19 2.02
C ASN A 200 -3.55 8.70 2.98
N LEU A 201 -3.94 9.56 3.91
CA LEU A 201 -3.04 10.07 4.93
C LEU A 201 -2.97 9.06 6.07
N ILE A 202 -1.76 8.56 6.35
CA ILE A 202 -1.52 7.52 7.33
C ILE A 202 -0.75 8.14 8.50
N PRO A 203 -1.36 8.34 9.68
CA PRO A 203 -0.58 8.62 10.88
C PRO A 203 0.42 7.48 11.12
N PHE A 204 1.67 7.83 11.46
CA PHE A 204 2.71 6.83 11.66
C PHE A 204 2.36 5.89 12.82
N ASN A 205 2.50 4.60 12.59
CA ASN A 205 2.33 3.56 13.60
C ASN A 205 3.72 3.13 14.10
N PRO A 206 4.14 3.56 15.30
CA PRO A 206 5.45 3.21 15.85
C PRO A 206 5.62 1.69 16.03
N TRP A 207 6.84 1.22 15.85
CA TRP A 207 7.24 -0.15 16.15
C TRP A 207 8.57 -0.17 16.90
N PRO A 208 8.88 -1.21 17.71
CA PRO A 208 10.09 -1.26 18.53
C PRO A 208 11.38 -1.11 17.73
N GLY A 209 12.17 -0.09 18.03
CA GLY A 209 13.45 0.21 17.36
C GLY A 209 13.34 1.18 16.18
N CYS A 210 12.15 1.68 15.85
CA CYS A 210 12.01 2.74 14.84
C CYS A 210 12.44 4.11 15.39
N ALA A 211 13.19 4.85 14.58
CA ALA A 211 13.68 6.19 14.96
C ALA A 211 12.68 7.32 14.65
N PHE A 212 11.57 7.04 13.97
CA PHE A 212 10.58 8.05 13.60
C PHE A 212 9.52 8.24 14.68
N ALA A 213 8.97 9.45 14.75
CA ALA A 213 7.89 9.81 15.65
C ALA A 213 6.59 10.11 14.86
N PRO A 214 5.41 9.84 15.45
CA PRO A 214 4.13 10.21 14.86
C PRO A 214 3.92 11.72 14.88
N SER A 215 3.32 12.25 13.83
CA SER A 215 2.85 13.63 13.77
C SER A 215 1.70 13.86 14.75
N SER A 216 1.56 15.07 15.26
CA SER A 216 0.40 15.43 16.08
C SER A 216 -0.88 15.42 15.25
N ASN A 217 -2.02 15.09 15.87
CA ASN A 217 -3.32 15.08 15.21
C ASN A 217 -3.65 16.43 14.54
N ASN A 218 -3.27 17.54 15.18
CA ASN A 218 -3.48 18.87 14.61
C ASN A 218 -2.71 19.07 13.29
N ARG A 219 -1.47 18.59 13.21
CA ARG A 219 -0.65 18.62 11.98
C ARG A 219 -1.25 17.74 10.89
N VAL A 220 -1.62 16.51 11.24
CA VAL A 220 -2.27 15.57 10.31
C VAL A 220 -3.53 16.20 9.68
N HIS A 221 -4.41 16.77 10.51
CA HIS A 221 -5.63 17.40 10.01
C HIS A 221 -5.36 18.71 9.28
N ALA A 222 -4.32 19.47 9.64
CA ALA A 222 -3.94 20.68 8.89
C ALA A 222 -3.43 20.31 7.49
N PHE A 223 -2.62 19.25 7.38
CA PHE A 223 -2.14 18.71 6.12
C PHE A 223 -3.30 18.23 5.23
N ALA A 224 -4.26 17.49 5.81
CA ALA A 224 -5.45 17.02 5.11
C ALA A 224 -6.26 18.21 4.53
N ARG A 225 -6.56 19.21 5.36
CA ARG A 225 -7.30 20.39 4.92
C ARG A 225 -6.61 21.17 3.79
N GLU A 226 -5.27 21.20 3.76
CA GLU A 226 -4.53 21.87 2.69
C GLU A 226 -4.71 21.15 1.35
N LEU A 227 -4.68 19.81 1.35
CA LEU A 227 -4.98 19.01 0.16
C LEU A 227 -6.44 19.14 -0.28
N GLU A 228 -7.38 19.12 0.66
CA GLU A 228 -8.81 19.24 0.39
C GLU A 228 -9.17 20.61 -0.21
N LYS A 229 -8.56 21.70 0.27
CA LYS A 229 -8.71 23.05 -0.32
C LYS A 229 -8.24 23.11 -1.77
N ALA A 230 -7.27 22.28 -2.13
CA ALA A 230 -6.78 22.17 -3.51
C ALA A 230 -7.62 21.21 -4.38
N GLY A 231 -8.70 20.63 -3.84
CA GLY A 231 -9.63 19.75 -4.55
C GLY A 231 -9.26 18.25 -4.53
N PHE A 232 -8.32 17.84 -3.69
CA PHE A 232 -7.97 16.42 -3.55
C PHE A 232 -8.69 15.80 -2.36
N ALA A 233 -9.26 14.60 -2.54
CA ALA A 233 -9.72 13.80 -1.41
C ALA A 233 -8.51 13.35 -0.58
N ALA A 234 -8.52 13.61 0.73
CA ALA A 234 -7.41 13.35 1.63
C ALA A 234 -7.85 12.74 2.98
N PRO A 235 -8.57 11.58 2.97
CA PRO A 235 -9.00 10.95 4.21
C PRO A 235 -7.81 10.56 5.08
N VAL A 236 -7.94 10.81 6.38
CA VAL A 236 -6.99 10.34 7.39
C VAL A 236 -7.38 8.93 7.82
N ARG A 237 -6.46 7.98 7.68
CA ARG A 237 -6.67 6.57 8.05
C ARG A 237 -6.71 6.43 9.57
N VAL A 238 -7.74 5.74 10.05
CA VAL A 238 -7.76 5.26 11.43
C VAL A 238 -6.92 3.99 11.51
N ALA A 239 -5.90 3.98 12.37
CA ALA A 239 -5.07 2.81 12.57
C ALA A 239 -5.89 1.67 13.22
N ARG A 240 -5.75 0.47 12.68
CA ARG A 240 -6.38 -0.77 13.19
C ARG A 240 -5.30 -1.81 13.42
N GLY A 241 -5.47 -2.65 14.46
CA GLY A 241 -4.53 -3.71 14.78
C GLY A 241 -3.19 -3.22 15.36
N GLN A 242 -3.14 -2.04 15.95
CA GLN A 242 -1.94 -1.54 16.65
C GLN A 242 -1.59 -2.38 17.86
N ASP A 243 -2.60 -2.89 18.56
CA ASP A 243 -2.50 -3.75 19.73
C ASP A 243 -1.80 -5.08 19.47
N ILE A 244 -1.90 -5.58 18.24
CA ILE A 244 -1.27 -6.84 17.79
C ILE A 244 -0.12 -6.60 16.79
N LEU A 245 0.38 -5.37 16.65
CA LEU A 245 1.40 -4.97 15.68
C LEU A 245 1.07 -5.35 14.23
N ALA A 246 -0.20 -5.29 13.86
CA ALA A 246 -0.71 -5.61 12.52
C ALA A 246 -1.16 -4.36 11.73
N ALA A 247 -0.96 -3.15 12.26
CA ALA A 247 -1.24 -1.94 11.51
C ALA A 247 -0.24 -1.75 10.34
N CYS A 248 -0.59 -0.87 9.40
CA CYS A 248 0.27 -0.57 8.24
C CYS A 248 1.70 -0.23 8.68
N GLY A 249 2.67 -0.92 8.09
CA GLY A 249 4.10 -0.74 8.38
C GLY A 249 4.61 -1.47 9.63
N GLN A 250 3.76 -2.18 10.39
CA GLN A 250 4.16 -2.89 11.62
C GLN A 250 4.41 -4.39 11.43
N LEU A 251 3.99 -4.99 10.31
CA LEU A 251 4.10 -6.43 10.09
C LEU A 251 5.56 -6.91 10.12
N LYS A 252 5.79 -8.04 10.81
CA LYS A 252 7.07 -8.72 10.94
C LYS A 252 6.92 -10.23 10.84
N SER A 253 7.84 -10.92 10.15
CA SER A 253 7.84 -12.39 10.10
C SER A 253 8.34 -12.99 11.42
N LYS A 254 7.77 -14.12 11.84
CA LYS A 254 8.12 -14.77 13.12
C LYS A 254 9.55 -15.33 13.17
N LYS A 255 10.15 -15.67 12.04
CA LYS A 255 11.50 -16.27 11.96
C LYS A 255 12.61 -15.44 12.61
N ASP A 256 12.51 -14.11 12.57
CA ASP A 256 13.51 -13.20 13.18
C ASP A 256 13.45 -13.16 14.71
N THR A 257 12.44 -13.78 15.35
CA THR A 257 12.33 -13.80 16.81
C THR A 257 12.95 -15.07 17.42
N GLU A 258 13.06 -16.15 16.66
CA GLU A 258 13.64 -17.42 17.14
C GLU A 258 15.18 -17.43 17.03
N ASP A 259 15.75 -16.87 15.96
CA ASP A 259 17.21 -16.82 15.75
C ASP A 259 17.93 -15.95 16.80
N LYS A 260 17.23 -15.02 17.49
CA LYS A 260 17.80 -14.22 18.58
C LYS A 260 17.72 -14.89 19.95
N LYS A 261 16.92 -15.97 20.12
CA LYS A 261 16.86 -16.75 21.37
C LYS A 261 17.86 -17.88 21.41
N THR A 262 18.34 -18.36 20.26
CA THR A 262 19.36 -19.42 20.17
C THR A 262 20.79 -18.89 20.09
N ALA A 263 20.98 -17.58 20.00
CA ALA A 263 22.29 -16.91 19.95
C ALA A 263 22.69 -16.22 21.28
N LYS A 264 22.14 -16.69 22.42
CA LYS A 264 22.60 -16.28 23.78
C LYS A 264 23.09 -17.47 24.56
#